data_e0d3653e5853bc631a77a513c844a9b5
#
_entry.id   e0d3653e5853bc631a77a513c844a9b5
#
_cell.length_a   1.000
_cell.length_b   1.000
_cell.length_c   1.000
_cell.angle_alpha   90.00
_cell.angle_beta   90.00
_cell.angle_gamma   90.00
#
_symmetry.space_group_name_H-M   'P 1'
#
loop_
_entity.id
_entity.type
_entity.pdbx_description
1 polymer ?
#
loop_
_entity_poly.entity_id
_entity_poly.type
_entity_poly.pdbx_seq_one_letter_code
_entity_poly.pdbx_strand_id
1 'polypeptide(L)'
;MLTRLLHACGLYLGKKNELMPPQADNPDGFWEHLGFVALNDELLNALGGAWDLPPKADETLTRPELDPLRLKARLLIESFDSAHVWGWKDPRNSLTLQFWQNLLPGLKTLIIVRNPLEVAYSMRERNGTSYAFGLRLWEIYNRHLIDAAGKRDRLVTHYDLFFENAEKELKRIANFVGLPQPRIGSAAELVATKRRHTHFTIDQLIDARVS
;
A
#
# COMPACT_ATOMS: atom_id res chain seq x y z
N MET A 1 2.33 -8.89 -2.36
CA MET A 1 3.54 -9.58 -1.87
C MET A 1 3.89 -9.15 -0.45
N LEU A 2 4.45 -7.95 -0.19
CA LEU A 2 4.96 -7.54 1.13
C LEU A 2 3.98 -7.78 2.28
N THR A 3 2.73 -7.36 2.16
CA THR A 3 1.70 -7.54 3.20
C THR A 3 1.49 -9.01 3.58
N ARG A 4 1.49 -9.91 2.57
CA ARG A 4 1.43 -11.36 2.79
C ARG A 4 2.64 -11.87 3.59
N LEU A 5 3.84 -11.38 3.26
CA LEU A 5 5.06 -11.76 3.97
C LEU A 5 5.03 -11.29 5.43
N LEU A 6 4.60 -10.05 5.67
CA LEU A 6 4.45 -9.50 7.03
C LEU A 6 3.36 -10.22 7.81
N HIS A 7 2.26 -10.61 7.17
CA HIS A 7 1.23 -11.43 7.81
C HIS A 7 1.80 -12.80 8.24
N ALA A 8 2.60 -13.45 7.39
CA ALA A 8 3.30 -14.68 7.76
C ALA A 8 4.28 -14.48 8.93
N CYS A 9 4.85 -13.29 9.08
CA CYS A 9 5.67 -12.91 10.24
C CYS A 9 4.86 -12.56 11.50
N GLY A 10 3.53 -12.52 11.42
CA GLY A 10 2.66 -12.27 12.58
C GLY A 10 1.97 -10.90 12.59
N LEU A 11 2.06 -10.11 11.52
CA LEU A 11 1.26 -8.90 11.39
C LEU A 11 -0.22 -9.26 11.30
N TYR A 12 -1.03 -8.73 12.20
CA TYR A 12 -2.48 -8.89 12.15
C TYR A 12 -3.09 -7.90 11.14
N LEU A 13 -3.92 -8.41 10.25
CA LEU A 13 -4.56 -7.64 9.17
C LEU A 13 -6.09 -7.57 9.29
N GLY A 14 -6.67 -8.13 10.35
CA GLY A 14 -8.10 -8.38 10.50
C GLY A 14 -8.45 -9.86 10.32
N LYS A 15 -9.74 -10.18 10.45
CA LYS A 15 -10.23 -11.55 10.25
C LYS A 15 -10.24 -11.89 8.76
N LYS A 16 -10.13 -13.19 8.44
CA LYS A 16 -10.04 -13.66 7.06
C LYS A 16 -11.22 -13.20 6.18
N ASN A 17 -12.42 -13.16 6.73
CA ASN A 17 -13.63 -12.71 6.03
C ASN A 17 -13.75 -11.18 5.91
N GLU A 18 -12.87 -10.44 6.56
CA GLU A 18 -12.77 -8.97 6.45
C GLU A 18 -11.73 -8.55 5.40
N LEU A 19 -10.95 -9.51 4.88
CA LEU A 19 -9.95 -9.25 3.84
C LEU A 19 -10.55 -9.44 2.45
N MET A 20 -10.10 -8.61 1.52
CA MET A 20 -10.47 -8.71 0.11
C MET A 20 -10.10 -10.09 -0.45
N PRO A 21 -11.05 -10.84 -1.03
CA PRO A 21 -10.79 -12.19 -1.50
C PRO A 21 -9.84 -12.20 -2.70
N PRO A 22 -9.14 -13.34 -2.93
CA PRO A 22 -8.39 -13.55 -4.15
C PRO A 22 -9.26 -13.39 -5.40
N GLN A 23 -8.64 -12.92 -6.49
CA GLN A 23 -9.27 -12.80 -7.81
C GLN A 23 -8.38 -13.46 -8.87
N ALA A 24 -8.92 -13.66 -10.07
CA ALA A 24 -8.20 -14.33 -11.16
C ALA A 24 -6.86 -13.65 -11.51
N ASP A 25 -6.82 -12.31 -11.46
CA ASP A 25 -5.63 -11.50 -11.69
C ASP A 25 -4.67 -11.46 -10.49
N ASN A 26 -5.14 -11.87 -9.31
CA ASN A 26 -4.34 -11.94 -8.08
C ASN A 26 -4.74 -13.15 -7.21
N PRO A 27 -4.36 -14.36 -7.59
CA PRO A 27 -4.74 -15.59 -6.88
C PRO A 27 -4.14 -15.70 -5.47
N ASP A 28 -3.09 -14.93 -5.15
CA ASP A 28 -2.52 -14.84 -3.80
C ASP A 28 -3.30 -13.93 -2.85
N GLY A 29 -4.33 -13.21 -3.37
CA GLY A 29 -5.13 -12.25 -2.63
C GLY A 29 -4.50 -10.85 -2.56
N PHE A 30 -5.35 -9.86 -2.31
CA PHE A 30 -4.95 -8.45 -2.24
C PHE A 30 -4.39 -8.08 -0.87
N TRP A 31 -4.80 -8.81 0.18
CA TRP A 31 -4.38 -8.53 1.57
C TRP A 31 -4.78 -7.13 2.02
N GLU A 32 -5.91 -6.65 1.53
CA GLU A 32 -6.53 -5.38 1.87
C GLU A 32 -7.73 -5.64 2.77
N HIS A 33 -7.87 -4.88 3.84
CA HIS A 33 -9.01 -4.99 4.74
C HIS A 33 -10.17 -4.16 4.19
N LEU A 34 -11.33 -4.79 3.98
CA LEU A 34 -12.49 -4.18 3.33
C LEU A 34 -12.97 -2.90 4.01
N GLY A 35 -12.92 -2.82 5.34
CA GLY A 35 -13.29 -1.63 6.08
C GLY A 35 -12.38 -0.43 5.80
N PHE A 36 -11.06 -0.63 5.71
CA PHE A 36 -10.13 0.45 5.35
C PHE A 36 -10.27 0.86 3.89
N VAL A 37 -10.50 -0.10 3.00
CA VAL A 37 -10.77 0.16 1.57
C VAL A 37 -12.01 1.03 1.41
N ALA A 38 -13.12 0.64 2.03
CA ALA A 38 -14.38 1.40 1.96
C ALA A 38 -14.23 2.81 2.52
N LEU A 39 -13.55 2.95 3.66
CA LEU A 39 -13.28 4.27 4.25
C LEU A 39 -12.40 5.16 3.38
N ASN A 40 -11.36 4.61 2.77
CA ASN A 40 -10.52 5.36 1.84
C ASN A 40 -11.30 5.81 0.60
N ASP A 41 -12.20 4.98 0.06
CA ASP A 41 -13.06 5.37 -1.05
C ASP A 41 -14.06 6.47 -0.63
N GLU A 42 -14.69 6.35 0.54
CA GLU A 42 -15.57 7.40 1.08
C GLU A 42 -14.80 8.73 1.29
N LEU A 43 -13.55 8.67 1.78
CA LEU A 43 -12.70 9.85 1.96
C LEU A 43 -12.39 10.53 0.61
N LEU A 44 -11.94 9.77 -0.37
CA LEU A 44 -11.63 10.32 -1.69
C LEU A 44 -12.88 10.93 -2.33
N ASN A 45 -14.03 10.27 -2.23
CA ASN A 45 -15.30 10.79 -2.74
C ASN A 45 -15.72 12.08 -2.03
N ALA A 46 -15.57 12.18 -0.71
CA ALA A 46 -15.87 13.38 0.05
C ALA A 46 -14.96 14.57 -0.32
N LEU A 47 -13.76 14.27 -0.85
CA LEU A 47 -12.82 15.25 -1.38
C LEU A 47 -13.02 15.53 -2.89
N GLY A 48 -14.09 15.00 -3.49
CA GLY A 48 -14.39 15.18 -4.91
C GLY A 48 -13.49 14.41 -5.86
N GLY A 49 -12.86 13.33 -5.38
CA GLY A 49 -11.95 12.49 -6.15
C GLY A 49 -12.28 11.01 -6.07
N ALA A 50 -11.43 10.19 -6.67
CA ALA A 50 -11.45 8.73 -6.65
C ALA A 50 -10.02 8.20 -6.76
N TRP A 51 -9.84 6.88 -6.72
CA TRP A 51 -8.51 6.27 -6.85
C TRP A 51 -7.83 6.59 -8.20
N ASP A 52 -8.60 6.70 -9.28
CA ASP A 52 -8.16 7.02 -10.65
C ASP A 52 -8.28 8.52 -10.98
N LEU A 53 -8.95 9.27 -10.12
CA LEU A 53 -9.07 10.72 -10.16
C LEU A 53 -8.68 11.30 -8.78
N PRO A 54 -7.37 11.30 -8.42
CA PRO A 54 -6.94 11.80 -7.12
C PRO A 54 -7.41 13.23 -6.85
N PRO A 55 -7.89 13.53 -5.63
CA PRO A 55 -8.26 14.90 -5.27
C PRO A 55 -7.04 15.81 -5.34
N LYS A 56 -7.27 17.12 -5.41
CA LYS A 56 -6.18 18.10 -5.45
C LYS A 56 -5.38 18.06 -4.14
N ALA A 57 -4.07 18.31 -4.24
CA ALA A 57 -3.14 18.23 -3.12
C ALA A 57 -3.40 19.22 -1.98
N ASP A 58 -4.12 20.29 -2.26
CA ASP A 58 -4.51 21.33 -1.31
C ASP A 58 -5.81 21.01 -0.54
N GLU A 59 -6.45 19.90 -0.86
CA GLU A 59 -7.66 19.46 -0.16
C GLU A 59 -7.37 19.08 1.29
N THR A 60 -8.01 19.82 2.21
CA THR A 60 -7.71 19.70 3.65
C THR A 60 -8.38 18.47 4.26
N LEU A 61 -7.60 17.48 4.65
CA LEU A 61 -8.08 16.29 5.36
C LEU A 61 -8.51 16.57 6.82
N THR A 62 -8.54 17.85 7.23
CA THR A 62 -8.99 18.30 8.56
C THR A 62 -10.38 18.93 8.55
N ARG A 63 -11.07 19.01 7.41
CA ARG A 63 -12.40 19.60 7.27
C ARG A 63 -13.42 18.97 8.25
N PRO A 64 -14.33 19.78 8.85
CA PRO A 64 -15.39 19.25 9.72
C PRO A 64 -16.34 18.27 9.01
N GLU A 65 -16.54 18.43 7.69
CA GLU A 65 -17.37 17.55 6.88
C GLU A 65 -16.90 16.10 6.89
N LEU A 66 -15.62 15.86 7.25
CA LEU A 66 -15.05 14.54 7.41
C LEU A 66 -15.23 13.93 8.82
N ASP A 67 -15.87 14.63 9.76
CA ASP A 67 -16.08 14.14 11.13
C ASP A 67 -16.86 12.82 11.19
N PRO A 68 -17.90 12.58 10.38
CA PRO A 68 -18.55 11.27 10.34
C PRO A 68 -17.60 10.14 9.91
N LEU A 69 -16.67 10.42 8.98
CA LEU A 69 -15.66 9.45 8.54
C LEU A 69 -14.59 9.22 9.60
N ARG A 70 -14.22 10.26 10.37
CA ARG A 70 -13.33 10.13 11.53
C ARG A 70 -13.93 9.22 12.60
N LEU A 71 -15.23 9.34 12.86
CA LEU A 71 -15.92 8.46 13.81
C LEU A 71 -15.90 7.01 13.32
N LYS A 72 -16.26 6.74 12.05
CA LYS A 72 -16.18 5.40 11.45
C LYS A 72 -14.76 4.83 11.53
N ALA A 73 -13.75 5.67 11.24
CA ALA A 73 -12.34 5.26 11.28
C ALA A 73 -11.90 4.88 12.71
N ARG A 74 -12.32 5.62 13.73
CA ARG A 74 -12.03 5.29 15.14
C ARG A 74 -12.63 3.95 15.54
N LEU A 75 -13.89 3.70 15.22
CA LEU A 75 -14.55 2.42 15.49
C LEU A 75 -13.84 1.25 14.76
N LEU A 76 -13.38 1.48 13.54
CA LEU A 76 -12.60 0.48 12.81
C LEU A 76 -11.25 0.22 13.50
N ILE A 77 -10.54 1.26 13.90
CA ILE A 77 -9.27 1.16 14.63
C ILE A 77 -9.44 0.40 15.93
N GLU A 78 -10.45 0.71 16.73
CA GLU A 78 -10.77 0.05 18.02
C GLU A 78 -10.99 -1.46 17.84
N SER A 79 -11.46 -1.92 16.69
CA SER A 79 -11.61 -3.36 16.42
C SER A 79 -10.26 -4.12 16.34
N PHE A 80 -9.13 -3.41 16.28
CA PHE A 80 -7.77 -3.97 16.26
C PHE A 80 -7.05 -3.88 17.63
N ASP A 81 -7.65 -3.27 18.65
CA ASP A 81 -6.99 -3.01 19.94
C ASP A 81 -6.49 -4.26 20.66
N SER A 82 -7.08 -5.42 20.40
CA SER A 82 -6.63 -6.69 20.99
C SER A 82 -5.35 -7.26 20.33
N ALA A 83 -4.92 -6.71 19.19
CA ALA A 83 -3.78 -7.20 18.45
C ALA A 83 -2.48 -6.50 18.91
N HIS A 84 -1.43 -7.29 19.16
CA HIS A 84 -0.14 -6.76 19.61
C HIS A 84 0.54 -5.88 18.55
N VAL A 85 0.57 -6.34 17.30
CA VAL A 85 1.05 -5.57 16.13
C VAL A 85 0.06 -5.77 15.00
N TRP A 86 -0.50 -4.70 14.50
CA TRP A 86 -1.46 -4.73 13.41
C TRP A 86 -1.18 -3.65 12.37
N GLY A 87 -1.82 -3.78 11.21
CA GLY A 87 -1.72 -2.80 10.14
C GLY A 87 -2.63 -3.17 8.99
N TRP A 88 -2.67 -2.32 8.01
CA TRP A 88 -3.43 -2.55 6.78
C TRP A 88 -2.64 -2.06 5.56
N LYS A 89 -3.05 -2.53 4.40
CA LYS A 89 -2.52 -2.09 3.12
C LYS A 89 -3.67 -1.65 2.22
N ASP A 90 -3.51 -0.47 1.67
CA ASP A 90 -4.36 0.04 0.60
C ASP A 90 -3.53 1.03 -0.22
N PRO A 91 -3.49 0.94 -1.56
CA PRO A 91 -2.81 1.92 -2.40
C PRO A 91 -3.31 3.36 -2.16
N ARG A 92 -4.60 3.54 -1.85
CA ARG A 92 -5.24 4.84 -1.57
C ARG A 92 -4.67 5.53 -0.34
N ASN A 93 -4.01 4.78 0.57
CA ASN A 93 -3.31 5.36 1.72
C ASN A 93 -2.28 6.41 1.28
N SER A 94 -1.74 6.31 0.07
CA SER A 94 -0.83 7.33 -0.47
C SER A 94 -1.50 8.71 -0.57
N LEU A 95 -2.82 8.77 -0.73
CA LEU A 95 -3.61 10.00 -0.84
C LEU A 95 -4.26 10.40 0.50
N THR A 96 -4.47 9.44 1.41
CA THR A 96 -5.23 9.62 2.66
C THR A 96 -4.35 9.53 3.91
N LEU A 97 -3.03 9.37 3.76
CA LEU A 97 -2.09 9.11 4.86
C LEU A 97 -2.22 10.13 6.01
N GLN A 98 -2.34 11.41 5.71
CA GLN A 98 -2.45 12.45 6.72
C GLN A 98 -3.73 12.31 7.57
N PHE A 99 -4.85 11.86 6.98
CA PHE A 99 -6.07 11.57 7.73
C PHE A 99 -5.82 10.48 8.78
N TRP A 100 -5.15 9.39 8.40
CA TRP A 100 -4.83 8.29 9.29
C TRP A 100 -3.81 8.67 10.37
N GLN A 101 -2.79 9.46 10.02
CA GLN A 101 -1.80 9.98 10.97
C GLN A 101 -2.43 10.86 12.05
N ASN A 102 -3.46 11.65 11.71
CA ASN A 102 -4.19 12.46 12.66
C ASN A 102 -5.02 11.62 13.66
N LEU A 103 -5.42 10.41 13.29
CA LEU A 103 -6.18 9.49 14.15
C LEU A 103 -5.29 8.54 14.94
N LEU A 104 -4.11 8.21 14.43
CA LEU A 104 -3.15 7.26 14.97
C LEU A 104 -1.79 7.94 15.18
N PRO A 105 -1.61 8.67 16.30
CA PRO A 105 -0.30 9.18 16.65
C PRO A 105 0.73 8.04 16.76
N GLY A 106 1.86 8.15 16.07
CA GLY A 106 2.88 7.10 16.02
C GLY A 106 2.63 6.02 14.96
N LEU A 107 1.70 6.25 14.01
CA LEU A 107 1.51 5.37 12.86
C LEU A 107 2.81 5.19 12.07
N LYS A 108 3.31 3.98 12.01
CA LYS A 108 4.48 3.63 11.20
C LYS A 108 4.08 3.46 9.75
N THR A 109 4.75 4.18 8.85
CA THR A 109 4.46 4.14 7.41
C THR A 109 5.54 3.32 6.68
N LEU A 110 5.13 2.20 6.09
CA LEU A 110 5.98 1.38 5.26
C LEU A 110 5.69 1.66 3.79
N ILE A 111 6.66 2.25 3.09
CA ILE A 111 6.54 2.65 1.70
C ILE A 111 7.27 1.62 0.84
N ILE A 112 6.54 0.99 -0.09
CA ILE A 112 7.13 0.12 -1.10
C ILE A 112 7.11 0.81 -2.45
N VAL A 113 8.29 1.05 -3.00
CA VAL A 113 8.45 1.65 -4.33
C VAL A 113 8.62 0.54 -5.36
N ARG A 114 7.99 0.70 -6.51
CA ARG A 114 8.12 -0.19 -7.66
C ARG A 114 8.39 0.63 -8.92
N ASN A 115 9.06 0.01 -9.89
CA ASN A 115 9.31 0.61 -11.20
C ASN A 115 8.00 1.15 -11.79
N PRO A 116 7.93 2.44 -12.17
CA PRO A 116 6.71 3.08 -12.65
C PRO A 116 6.13 2.42 -13.90
N LEU A 117 6.97 1.92 -14.81
CA LEU A 117 6.50 1.20 -16.00
C LEU A 117 5.83 -0.12 -15.67
N GLU A 118 6.37 -0.85 -14.68
CA GLU A 118 5.75 -2.10 -14.25
C GLU A 118 4.38 -1.86 -13.62
N VAL A 119 4.24 -0.73 -12.91
CA VAL A 119 2.96 -0.31 -12.34
C VAL A 119 1.99 0.08 -13.46
N ALA A 120 2.43 0.91 -14.42
CA ALA A 120 1.61 1.33 -15.56
C ALA A 120 1.20 0.14 -16.44
N TYR A 121 2.11 -0.81 -16.68
CA TYR A 121 1.82 -2.06 -17.37
C TYR A 121 0.75 -2.88 -16.64
N SER A 122 0.91 -3.07 -15.33
CA SER A 122 -0.06 -3.81 -14.51
C SER A 122 -1.45 -3.17 -14.52
N MET A 123 -1.51 -1.82 -14.54
CA MET A 123 -2.78 -1.10 -14.65
C MET A 123 -3.41 -1.26 -16.04
N ARG A 124 -2.60 -1.24 -17.09
CA ARG A 124 -3.07 -1.48 -18.46
C ARG A 124 -3.70 -2.86 -18.59
N GLU A 125 -3.01 -3.90 -18.12
CA GLU A 125 -3.51 -5.28 -18.18
C GLU A 125 -4.81 -5.49 -17.40
N ARG A 126 -4.93 -4.83 -16.25
CA ARG A 126 -6.09 -5.00 -15.35
C ARG A 126 -7.27 -4.09 -15.73
N ASN A 127 -6.98 -2.84 -16.06
CA ASN A 127 -8.00 -1.78 -16.17
C ASN A 127 -8.13 -1.23 -17.60
N GLY A 128 -7.30 -1.68 -18.55
CA GLY A 128 -7.30 -1.16 -19.92
C GLY A 128 -6.79 0.28 -20.05
N THR A 129 -6.05 0.79 -19.05
CA THR A 129 -5.57 2.18 -19.05
C THR A 129 -4.40 2.39 -19.99
N SER A 130 -4.13 3.64 -20.43
CA SER A 130 -2.91 3.97 -21.15
C SER A 130 -1.68 3.98 -20.23
N TYR A 131 -0.48 3.78 -20.79
CA TYR A 131 0.77 3.93 -20.05
C TYR A 131 0.94 5.35 -19.49
N ALA A 132 0.61 6.38 -20.27
CA ALA A 132 0.67 7.77 -19.83
C ALA A 132 -0.20 8.01 -18.59
N PHE A 133 -1.41 7.47 -18.56
CA PHE A 133 -2.30 7.54 -17.40
C PHE A 133 -1.70 6.82 -16.19
N GLY A 134 -1.22 5.59 -16.35
CA GLY A 134 -0.61 4.82 -15.27
C GLY A 134 0.64 5.49 -14.68
N LEU A 135 1.51 6.05 -15.53
CA LEU A 135 2.70 6.81 -15.11
C LEU A 135 2.31 8.10 -14.36
N ARG A 136 1.31 8.82 -14.87
CA ARG A 136 0.82 10.03 -14.20
C ARG A 136 0.23 9.72 -12.83
N LEU A 137 -0.55 8.66 -12.73
CA LEU A 137 -1.12 8.23 -11.47
C LEU A 137 -0.04 7.78 -10.48
N TRP A 138 0.96 7.02 -10.93
CA TRP A 138 2.11 6.63 -10.12
C TRP A 138 2.84 7.87 -9.56
N GLU A 139 3.08 8.89 -10.39
CA GLU A 139 3.71 10.14 -9.97
C GLU A 139 2.90 10.85 -8.88
N ILE A 140 1.58 11.02 -9.09
CA ILE A 140 0.71 11.70 -8.15
C ILE A 140 0.70 10.98 -6.79
N TYR A 141 0.50 9.66 -6.79
CA TYR A 141 0.44 8.85 -5.57
C TYR A 141 1.75 8.93 -4.78
N ASN A 142 2.89 8.79 -5.45
CA ASN A 142 4.19 8.84 -4.77
C ASN A 142 4.53 10.25 -4.28
N ARG A 143 4.14 11.30 -5.01
CA ARG A 143 4.33 12.68 -4.57
C ARG A 143 3.53 12.98 -3.30
N HIS A 144 2.22 12.67 -3.28
CA HIS A 144 1.39 12.81 -2.09
C HIS A 144 1.94 12.02 -0.90
N LEU A 145 2.36 10.78 -1.14
CA LEU A 145 2.91 9.93 -0.10
C LEU A 145 4.20 10.50 0.50
N ILE A 146 5.11 11.01 -0.33
CA ILE A 146 6.38 11.61 0.13
C ILE A 146 6.10 12.89 0.94
N ASP A 147 5.15 13.71 0.49
CA ASP A 147 4.79 14.97 1.15
C ASP A 147 4.11 14.70 2.51
N ALA A 148 3.21 13.72 2.58
CA ALA A 148 2.49 13.36 3.79
C ALA A 148 3.33 12.54 4.79
N ALA A 149 4.22 11.68 4.30
CA ALA A 149 5.01 10.80 5.14
C ALA A 149 6.13 11.58 5.85
N GLY A 150 5.96 11.82 7.15
CA GLY A 150 6.99 12.41 8.01
C GLY A 150 8.31 11.64 7.95
N LYS A 151 9.43 12.29 8.32
CA LYS A 151 10.77 11.67 8.22
C LYS A 151 11.03 10.60 9.29
N ARG A 152 10.34 10.64 10.44
CA ARG A 152 10.66 9.81 11.62
C ARG A 152 10.05 8.43 11.59
N ASP A 153 8.77 8.32 11.24
CA ASP A 153 8.01 7.07 11.35
C ASP A 153 7.75 6.44 9.97
N ARG A 154 8.74 6.53 9.09
CA ARG A 154 8.68 5.91 7.78
C ARG A 154 9.89 5.04 7.47
N LEU A 155 9.63 3.95 6.75
CA LEU A 155 10.65 3.11 6.15
C LEU A 155 10.33 2.91 4.68
N VAL A 156 11.32 3.18 3.83
CA VAL A 156 11.19 2.99 2.37
C VAL A 156 11.90 1.71 1.98
N THR A 157 11.23 0.91 1.14
CA THR A 157 11.77 -0.29 0.52
C THR A 157 11.48 -0.31 -0.97
N HIS A 158 12.23 -1.08 -1.73
CA HIS A 158 12.00 -1.31 -3.15
C HIS A 158 11.51 -2.73 -3.40
N TYR A 159 10.56 -2.88 -4.31
CA TYR A 159 9.97 -4.17 -4.66
C TYR A 159 11.01 -5.22 -5.07
N ASP A 160 12.06 -4.80 -5.78
CA ASP A 160 13.10 -5.70 -6.29
C ASP A 160 13.99 -6.27 -5.20
N LEU A 161 14.19 -5.58 -4.07
CA LEU A 161 15.00 -6.06 -2.97
C LEU A 161 14.51 -7.40 -2.40
N PHE A 162 13.22 -7.70 -2.54
CA PHE A 162 12.65 -8.98 -2.11
C PHE A 162 13.08 -10.14 -3.02
N PHE A 163 13.46 -9.88 -4.25
CA PHE A 163 13.98 -10.91 -5.17
C PHE A 163 15.50 -11.05 -5.08
N GLU A 164 16.19 -10.04 -4.55
CA GLU A 164 17.63 -10.07 -4.28
C GLU A 164 17.93 -10.77 -2.96
N ASN A 165 17.30 -10.33 -1.88
CA ASN A 165 17.45 -10.92 -0.54
C ASN A 165 16.23 -10.65 0.34
N ALA A 166 15.17 -11.45 0.19
CA ALA A 166 13.92 -11.31 0.91
C ALA A 166 14.11 -11.35 2.44
N GLU A 167 14.97 -12.25 2.95
CA GLU A 167 15.18 -12.42 4.38
C GLU A 167 15.81 -11.18 5.02
N LYS A 168 16.83 -10.61 4.39
CA LYS A 168 17.48 -9.39 4.86
C LYS A 168 16.50 -8.22 4.91
N GLU A 169 15.70 -8.08 3.85
CA GLU A 169 14.74 -6.98 3.76
C GLU A 169 13.58 -7.14 4.74
N LEU A 170 13.07 -8.36 4.91
CA LEU A 170 12.05 -8.66 5.92
C LEU A 170 12.55 -8.42 7.35
N LYS A 171 13.81 -8.77 7.67
CA LYS A 171 14.42 -8.46 8.98
C LYS A 171 14.42 -6.96 9.24
N ARG A 172 14.83 -6.16 8.26
CA ARG A 172 14.84 -4.70 8.36
C ARG A 172 13.45 -4.13 8.62
N ILE A 173 12.46 -4.62 7.90
CA ILE A 173 11.07 -4.19 8.02
C ILE A 173 10.46 -4.67 9.35
N ALA A 174 10.65 -5.93 9.73
CA ALA A 174 10.14 -6.49 10.98
C ALA A 174 10.66 -5.72 12.20
N ASN A 175 11.94 -5.34 12.21
CA ASN A 175 12.52 -4.48 13.24
C ASN A 175 11.85 -3.12 13.29
N PHE A 176 11.61 -2.50 12.14
CA PHE A 176 10.95 -1.20 12.08
C PHE A 176 9.52 -1.25 12.61
N VAL A 177 8.71 -2.24 12.19
CA VAL A 177 7.31 -2.34 12.63
C VAL A 177 7.15 -2.96 14.01
N GLY A 178 8.18 -3.62 14.56
CA GLY A 178 8.14 -4.26 15.87
C GLY A 178 7.59 -5.69 15.85
N LEU A 179 7.72 -6.39 14.72
CA LEU A 179 7.32 -7.80 14.62
C LEU A 179 8.39 -8.74 15.18
N PRO A 180 7.98 -9.86 15.81
CA PRO A 180 8.91 -10.90 16.21
C PRO A 180 9.57 -11.55 14.99
N GLN A 181 10.86 -11.91 15.11
CA GLN A 181 11.67 -12.38 13.98
C GLN A 181 11.65 -13.91 13.69
N PRO A 182 11.10 -14.80 14.54
CA PRO A 182 11.32 -16.25 14.36
C PRO A 182 10.74 -16.85 13.06
N ARG A 183 9.85 -16.14 12.37
CA ARG A 183 9.19 -16.61 11.13
C ARG A 183 9.72 -15.97 9.85
N ILE A 184 10.79 -15.17 9.92
CA ILE A 184 11.30 -14.43 8.76
C ILE A 184 11.79 -15.36 7.65
N GLY A 185 12.54 -16.41 7.98
CA GLY A 185 13.04 -17.38 6.99
C GLY A 185 11.90 -18.04 6.21
N SER A 186 10.93 -18.62 6.92
CA SER A 186 9.77 -19.25 6.27
C SER A 186 8.88 -18.25 5.49
N ALA A 187 8.78 -17.01 5.97
CA ALA A 187 8.07 -15.96 5.22
C ALA A 187 8.82 -15.57 3.93
N ALA A 188 10.15 -15.52 3.95
CA ALA A 188 10.96 -15.21 2.78
C ALA A 188 10.81 -16.26 1.67
N GLU A 189 10.61 -17.53 2.01
CA GLU A 189 10.35 -18.61 1.05
C GLU A 189 9.04 -18.42 0.25
N LEU A 190 8.12 -17.59 0.76
CA LEU A 190 6.88 -17.25 0.05
C LEU A 190 7.11 -16.27 -1.12
N VAL A 191 8.31 -15.73 -1.27
CA VAL A 191 8.64 -14.88 -2.42
C VAL A 191 8.70 -15.74 -3.67
N ALA A 192 7.64 -15.71 -4.47
CA ALA A 192 7.55 -16.50 -5.69
C ALA A 192 8.26 -15.77 -6.84
N THR A 193 9.52 -16.07 -7.09
CA THR A 193 10.31 -15.52 -8.20
C THR A 193 9.66 -15.75 -9.57
N LYS A 194 8.97 -16.90 -9.75
CA LYS A 194 8.21 -17.23 -10.97
C LYS A 194 7.00 -16.31 -11.23
N ARG A 195 6.59 -15.49 -10.27
CA ARG A 195 5.46 -14.55 -10.38
C ARG A 195 5.91 -13.10 -10.58
N ARG A 196 7.19 -12.86 -10.82
CA ARG A 196 7.66 -11.58 -11.31
C ARG A 196 7.28 -11.48 -12.79
N HIS A 197 6.07 -11.01 -13.08
CA HIS A 197 5.50 -11.00 -14.44
C HIS A 197 6.21 -10.05 -15.40
N THR A 198 6.86 -9.01 -14.87
CA THR A 198 7.56 -8.01 -15.68
C THR A 198 8.84 -7.55 -15.00
N HIS A 199 9.86 -7.33 -15.79
CA HIS A 199 11.09 -6.66 -15.39
C HIS A 199 11.49 -5.71 -16.52
N PHE A 200 11.21 -4.42 -16.32
CA PHE A 200 11.62 -3.40 -17.28
C PHE A 200 12.97 -2.81 -16.87
N THR A 201 13.92 -2.81 -17.80
CA THR A 201 15.19 -2.11 -17.65
C THR A 201 15.06 -0.66 -18.14
N ILE A 202 16.01 0.20 -17.73
CA ILE A 202 16.07 1.59 -18.19
C ILE A 202 16.19 1.66 -19.72
N ASP A 203 16.92 0.75 -20.34
CA ASP A 203 17.10 0.71 -21.80
C ASP A 203 15.78 0.43 -22.52
N GLN A 204 14.98 -0.49 -21.99
CA GLN A 204 13.63 -0.75 -22.52
C GLN A 204 12.68 0.45 -22.35
N LEU A 205 12.94 1.33 -21.38
CA LEU A 205 12.23 2.60 -21.21
C LEU A 205 12.53 3.58 -22.34
N ILE A 206 13.77 3.63 -22.78
CA ILE A 206 14.25 4.53 -23.85
C ILE A 206 13.67 4.06 -25.19
N ASP A 207 13.60 2.75 -25.42
CA ASP A 207 13.09 2.14 -26.66
C ASP A 207 11.56 2.09 -26.73
N ALA A 208 10.87 2.07 -25.57
CA ALA A 208 9.41 2.14 -25.55
C ALA A 208 8.98 3.55 -25.93
N ARG A 209 8.66 3.75 -27.20
CA ARG A 209 7.86 4.92 -27.62
C ARG A 209 6.55 4.87 -26.84
N VAL A 210 6.52 5.57 -25.70
CA VAL A 210 5.33 5.73 -24.89
C VAL A 210 4.40 6.67 -25.64
N SER A 211 3.64 6.11 -26.56
CA SER A 211 2.56 6.81 -27.25
C SER A 211 1.26 6.61 -26.48
#